data_17e5d5e7c2b351a96e991b8ef6b827dc
#
_entry.id   17e5d5e7c2b351a96e991b8ef6b827dc
#
_cell.length_a   1.000
_cell.length_b   1.000
_cell.length_c   1.000
_cell.angle_alpha   90.00
_cell.angle_beta   90.00
_cell.angle_gamma   90.00
#
_symmetry.space_group_name_H-M   'P 1'
#
loop_
_entity.id
_entity.type
_entity.pdbx_description
1 polymer ?
#
loop_
_entity_poly.entity_id
_entity_poly.type
_entity_poly.pdbx_seq_one_letter_code
_entity_poly.pdbx_strand_id
1 'polypeptide(L)'
;GEASRKLSELFQYNIPQRWSIAHLYQAILKGEPHVKDIDYIATLEAYVHWKLTGKRVLGIGDVAGMFPVDSTTRDYNEKMVQQFDEQVASYGFPWKLRGILPKCLVAGQDAGCLTEEGAKLLDVTGRLKAGIPMCPPEGDAGTGMVATNSVAKRTGNVSAGTSVFASIVLEKELSAPYSEIDMVATPSGHPVAMAHSNNCTSDLNAWVNIFREFAEAMGMEADMNKLFGTLYNKALEGDVDCGGLLSYCYFSGEHMTGFTEGRPLFVRSPESKFNLANFMRTNLYTCLGAMRVGLDILFKKEGVKVDRLLGHGGLFKTKGVGQQILADAVNAPVSVMETAGEGGAWGIAVLASYLVNKEENETLEDFLDTKVFAGNQGSTLNPDPEGVEGFNMFMERYMKGLPIERAAVDSRIW
;
A
#
# COMPACT_ATOMS: atom_id res chain seq x y z
N GLY A 1 -9.57 7.41 15.40
CA GLY A 1 -10.82 7.82 16.02
C GLY A 1 -11.20 6.91 17.18
N GLU A 2 -12.22 7.27 17.95
CA GLU A 2 -12.62 6.54 19.17
C GLU A 2 -13.02 5.08 18.88
N ALA A 3 -13.83 4.86 17.84
CA ALA A 3 -14.27 3.53 17.43
C ALA A 3 -13.10 2.62 17.06
N SER A 4 -12.18 3.13 16.22
CA SER A 4 -10.99 2.41 15.82
C SER A 4 -10.11 2.02 17.02
N ARG A 5 -9.84 2.97 17.93
CA ARG A 5 -9.05 2.70 19.14
C ARG A 5 -9.69 1.63 20.04
N LYS A 6 -11.00 1.76 20.32
CA LYS A 6 -11.74 0.77 21.14
C LYS A 6 -11.69 -0.64 20.51
N LEU A 7 -11.84 -0.74 19.19
CA LEU A 7 -11.75 -2.03 18.50
C LEU A 7 -10.34 -2.59 18.52
N SER A 8 -9.31 -1.74 18.33
CA SER A 8 -7.91 -2.19 18.41
C SER A 8 -7.56 -2.72 19.79
N GLU A 9 -8.04 -2.06 20.86
CA GLU A 9 -7.88 -2.52 22.25
C GLU A 9 -8.63 -3.84 22.49
N LEU A 10 -9.86 -3.97 21.98
CA LEU A 10 -10.69 -5.17 22.13
C LEU A 10 -10.06 -6.40 21.45
N PHE A 11 -9.63 -6.22 20.22
CA PHE A 11 -9.11 -7.32 19.39
C PHE A 11 -7.62 -7.60 19.63
N GLN A 12 -6.89 -6.68 20.29
CA GLN A 12 -5.43 -6.69 20.34
C GLN A 12 -4.83 -6.78 18.92
N TYR A 13 -5.41 -5.95 18.02
CA TYR A 13 -5.12 -5.92 16.59
C TYR A 13 -5.29 -4.49 16.07
N ASN A 14 -4.43 -4.03 15.16
CA ASN A 14 -4.56 -2.68 14.61
C ASN A 14 -5.79 -2.59 13.71
N ILE A 15 -6.75 -1.74 14.07
CA ILE A 15 -7.95 -1.47 13.28
C ILE A 15 -7.88 -0.02 12.76
N PRO A 16 -7.51 0.18 11.51
CA PRO A 16 -7.49 1.52 10.90
C PRO A 16 -8.88 2.17 10.87
N GLN A 17 -8.93 3.49 10.99
CA GLN A 17 -10.19 4.23 10.94
C GLN A 17 -10.99 4.02 9.65
N ARG A 18 -10.28 3.79 8.53
CA ARG A 18 -10.86 3.60 7.21
C ARG A 18 -11.54 2.25 6.99
N TRP A 19 -11.34 1.28 7.89
CA TRP A 19 -11.94 -0.04 7.76
C TRP A 19 -13.45 -0.03 8.02
N SER A 20 -14.20 -0.88 7.31
CA SER A 20 -15.66 -0.95 7.40
C SER A 20 -16.15 -1.19 8.83
N ILE A 21 -15.46 -2.04 9.60
CA ILE A 21 -15.84 -2.32 10.99
C ILE A 21 -15.67 -1.09 11.90
N ALA A 22 -14.68 -0.23 11.65
CA ALA A 22 -14.52 1.01 12.40
C ALA A 22 -15.66 1.99 12.11
N HIS A 23 -16.11 2.07 10.85
CA HIS A 23 -17.26 2.87 10.45
C HIS A 23 -18.56 2.34 11.05
N LEU A 24 -18.81 1.02 11.00
CA LEU A 24 -19.97 0.40 11.63
C LEU A 24 -20.01 0.71 13.13
N TYR A 25 -18.89 0.49 13.83
CA TYR A 25 -18.84 0.74 15.27
C TYR A 25 -19.00 2.23 15.62
N GLN A 26 -18.48 3.11 14.79
CA GLN A 26 -18.71 4.56 14.91
C GLN A 26 -20.20 4.91 14.78
N ALA A 27 -20.91 4.34 13.81
CA ALA A 27 -22.35 4.54 13.64
C ALA A 27 -23.15 4.01 14.85
N ILE A 28 -22.75 2.86 15.39
CA ILE A 28 -23.33 2.30 16.63
C ILE A 28 -23.13 3.27 17.81
N LEU A 29 -21.91 3.74 18.03
CA LEU A 29 -21.58 4.66 19.13
C LEU A 29 -22.33 5.99 19.04
N LYS A 30 -22.62 6.45 17.82
CA LYS A 30 -23.43 7.66 17.56
C LYS A 30 -24.94 7.42 17.67
N GLY A 31 -25.37 6.17 17.80
CA GLY A 31 -26.81 5.82 17.84
C GLY A 31 -27.53 6.10 16.53
N GLU A 32 -26.85 5.92 15.40
CA GLU A 32 -27.43 6.17 14.07
C GLU A 32 -28.61 5.22 13.81
N PRO A 33 -29.80 5.71 13.42
CA PRO A 33 -31.04 4.92 13.43
C PRO A 33 -31.07 3.78 12.43
N HIS A 34 -30.32 3.88 11.33
CA HIS A 34 -30.25 2.86 10.28
C HIS A 34 -29.50 1.58 10.71
N VAL A 35 -28.67 1.64 11.75
CA VAL A 35 -27.83 0.51 12.18
C VAL A 35 -28.64 -0.74 12.49
N LYS A 36 -29.80 -0.61 13.10
CA LYS A 36 -30.69 -1.75 13.41
C LYS A 36 -31.25 -2.44 12.18
N ASP A 37 -31.34 -1.74 11.06
CA ASP A 37 -31.96 -2.20 9.82
C ASP A 37 -30.92 -2.69 8.79
N ILE A 38 -29.63 -2.81 9.17
CA ILE A 38 -28.58 -3.31 8.29
C ILE A 38 -28.81 -4.79 7.99
N ASP A 39 -28.91 -5.12 6.69
CA ASP A 39 -29.00 -6.48 6.16
C ASP A 39 -27.70 -6.94 5.51
N TYR A 40 -26.89 -6.00 5.01
CA TYR A 40 -25.66 -6.31 4.33
C TYR A 40 -24.69 -5.12 4.33
N ILE A 41 -23.43 -5.38 4.63
CA ILE A 41 -22.32 -4.42 4.49
C ILE A 41 -21.47 -4.87 3.30
N ALA A 42 -21.20 -3.97 2.39
CA ALA A 42 -20.42 -4.24 1.20
C ALA A 42 -19.44 -3.10 0.92
N THR A 43 -18.27 -3.44 0.43
CA THR A 43 -17.42 -2.51 -0.31
C THR A 43 -18.01 -2.25 -1.69
N LEU A 44 -17.49 -1.28 -2.43
CA LEU A 44 -18.02 -0.91 -3.74
C LEU A 44 -17.97 -2.08 -4.72
N GLU A 45 -16.85 -2.77 -4.80
CA GLU A 45 -16.65 -3.94 -5.67
C GLU A 45 -17.53 -5.12 -5.27
N ALA A 46 -17.74 -5.38 -3.99
CA ALA A 46 -18.70 -6.39 -3.51
C ALA A 46 -20.13 -6.03 -3.92
N TYR A 47 -20.50 -4.75 -3.84
CA TYR A 47 -21.82 -4.28 -4.28
C TYR A 47 -22.00 -4.44 -5.80
N VAL A 48 -21.01 -4.02 -6.58
CA VAL A 48 -21.04 -4.20 -8.05
C VAL A 48 -21.14 -5.68 -8.41
N HIS A 49 -20.33 -6.52 -7.80
CA HIS A 49 -20.35 -7.96 -8.00
C HIS A 49 -21.75 -8.57 -7.69
N TRP A 50 -22.34 -8.16 -6.55
CA TRP A 50 -23.69 -8.60 -6.19
C TRP A 50 -24.73 -8.20 -7.24
N LYS A 51 -24.66 -6.98 -7.80
CA LYS A 51 -25.56 -6.54 -8.87
C LYS A 51 -25.37 -7.32 -10.16
N LEU A 52 -24.17 -7.79 -10.45
CA LEU A 52 -23.86 -8.54 -11.68
C LEU A 52 -24.19 -10.04 -11.57
N THR A 53 -24.07 -10.61 -10.36
CA THR A 53 -24.13 -12.07 -10.16
C THR A 53 -25.24 -12.53 -9.22
N GLY A 54 -25.84 -11.63 -8.44
CA GLY A 54 -26.73 -11.97 -7.34
C GLY A 54 -26.04 -12.56 -6.11
N LYS A 55 -24.68 -12.66 -6.08
CA LYS A 55 -23.92 -13.25 -4.98
C LYS A 55 -23.32 -12.18 -4.08
N ARG A 56 -23.50 -12.33 -2.76
CA ARG A 56 -22.92 -11.47 -1.72
C ARG A 56 -21.58 -12.06 -1.26
N VAL A 57 -20.56 -11.89 -2.08
CA VAL A 57 -19.21 -12.44 -1.85
C VAL A 57 -18.16 -11.36 -2.03
N LEU A 58 -16.97 -11.58 -1.47
CA LEU A 58 -15.82 -10.67 -1.58
C LEU A 58 -14.52 -11.46 -1.49
N GLY A 59 -13.51 -11.04 -2.23
CA GLY A 59 -12.17 -11.61 -2.16
C GLY A 59 -11.49 -11.28 -0.84
N ILE A 60 -10.69 -12.22 -0.34
CA ILE A 60 -10.04 -12.12 0.97
C ILE A 60 -9.10 -10.91 1.09
N GLY A 61 -8.50 -10.48 -0.02
CA GLY A 61 -7.63 -9.30 -0.03
C GLY A 61 -8.39 -8.05 0.39
N ASP A 62 -9.61 -7.88 -0.08
CA ASP A 62 -10.44 -6.73 0.29
C ASP A 62 -11.23 -6.97 1.60
N VAL A 63 -11.64 -8.21 1.88
CA VAL A 63 -12.20 -8.60 3.19
C VAL A 63 -11.28 -8.17 4.32
N ALA A 64 -9.96 -8.31 4.16
CA ALA A 64 -8.96 -7.90 5.14
C ALA A 64 -8.95 -6.40 5.41
N GLY A 65 -9.48 -5.57 4.51
CA GLY A 65 -9.73 -4.14 4.71
C GLY A 65 -11.09 -3.82 5.36
N MET A 66 -11.98 -4.80 5.47
CA MET A 66 -13.26 -4.65 6.17
C MET A 66 -13.17 -5.07 7.64
N PHE A 67 -12.56 -6.24 7.88
CA PHE A 67 -12.46 -6.90 9.18
C PHE A 67 -11.24 -7.83 9.22
N PRO A 68 -10.63 -8.07 10.41
CA PRO A 68 -9.50 -9.01 10.53
C PRO A 68 -9.82 -10.40 9.99
N VAL A 69 -8.88 -10.95 9.22
CA VAL A 69 -8.92 -12.31 8.68
C VAL A 69 -7.94 -13.21 9.42
N ASP A 70 -8.19 -14.50 9.38
CA ASP A 70 -7.29 -15.55 9.84
C ASP A 70 -6.64 -16.21 8.63
N SER A 71 -5.32 -16.10 8.50
CA SER A 71 -4.56 -16.64 7.36
C SER A 71 -4.55 -18.18 7.30
N THR A 72 -4.86 -18.86 8.41
CA THR A 72 -4.94 -20.32 8.47
C THR A 72 -6.27 -20.81 7.89
N THR A 73 -7.38 -20.22 8.33
CA THR A 73 -8.72 -20.56 7.85
C THR A 73 -9.05 -19.89 6.52
N ARG A 74 -8.34 -18.82 6.18
CA ARG A 74 -8.60 -17.95 5.00
C ARG A 74 -10.02 -17.41 4.99
N ASP A 75 -10.50 -16.99 6.13
CA ASP A 75 -11.81 -16.39 6.36
C ASP A 75 -11.70 -15.34 7.47
N TYR A 76 -12.79 -14.72 7.87
CA TYR A 76 -12.86 -13.82 9.01
C TYR A 76 -12.31 -14.46 10.28
N ASN A 77 -11.67 -13.66 11.12
CA ASN A 77 -11.23 -14.14 12.44
C ASN A 77 -12.46 -14.31 13.35
N GLU A 78 -12.92 -15.54 13.50
CA GLU A 78 -14.16 -15.88 14.22
C GLU A 78 -14.12 -15.48 15.70
N LYS A 79 -12.94 -15.52 16.35
CA LYS A 79 -12.78 -15.03 17.72
C LYS A 79 -13.10 -13.53 17.81
N MET A 80 -12.60 -12.74 16.87
CA MET A 80 -12.84 -11.30 16.85
C MET A 80 -14.29 -10.97 16.43
N VAL A 81 -14.89 -11.77 15.56
CA VAL A 81 -16.33 -11.69 15.22
C VAL A 81 -17.17 -11.87 16.49
N GLN A 82 -16.88 -12.91 17.27
CA GLN A 82 -17.59 -13.14 18.54
C GLN A 82 -17.36 -12.00 19.55
N GLN A 83 -16.13 -11.51 19.70
CA GLN A 83 -15.81 -10.38 20.57
C GLN A 83 -16.61 -9.12 20.17
N PHE A 84 -16.75 -8.85 18.87
CA PHE A 84 -17.57 -7.73 18.41
C PHE A 84 -19.05 -7.92 18.72
N ASP A 85 -19.61 -9.10 18.44
CA ASP A 85 -21.00 -9.41 18.75
C ASP A 85 -21.32 -9.28 20.25
N GLU A 86 -20.40 -9.70 21.12
CA GLU A 86 -20.50 -9.52 22.57
C GLU A 86 -20.44 -8.04 22.97
N GLN A 87 -19.52 -7.27 22.36
CA GLN A 87 -19.34 -5.83 22.60
C GLN A 87 -20.61 -5.03 22.30
N VAL A 88 -21.36 -5.42 21.26
CA VAL A 88 -22.57 -4.71 20.85
C VAL A 88 -23.88 -5.36 21.33
N ALA A 89 -23.81 -6.44 22.10
CA ALA A 89 -24.97 -7.21 22.54
C ALA A 89 -26.04 -6.36 23.27
N SER A 90 -25.61 -5.37 24.07
CA SER A 90 -26.52 -4.48 24.84
C SER A 90 -27.38 -3.59 23.96
N TYR A 91 -27.05 -3.38 22.69
CA TYR A 91 -27.87 -2.58 21.77
C TYR A 91 -29.06 -3.35 21.22
N GLY A 92 -29.06 -4.70 21.32
CA GLY A 92 -30.19 -5.54 20.91
C GLY A 92 -30.47 -5.57 19.41
N PHE A 93 -29.43 -5.47 18.56
CA PHE A 93 -29.59 -5.55 17.11
C PHE A 93 -30.13 -6.92 16.68
N PRO A 94 -31.01 -6.97 15.64
CA PRO A 94 -31.55 -8.24 15.13
C PRO A 94 -30.54 -9.07 14.33
N TRP A 95 -29.40 -8.50 13.99
CA TRP A 95 -28.33 -9.14 13.22
C TRP A 95 -27.13 -9.52 14.09
N LYS A 96 -26.34 -10.44 13.58
CA LYS A 96 -24.99 -10.75 14.04
C LYS A 96 -23.99 -10.36 12.96
N LEU A 97 -22.78 -9.97 13.36
CA LEU A 97 -21.79 -9.44 12.42
C LEU A 97 -21.58 -10.38 11.22
N ARG A 98 -21.37 -11.66 11.48
CA ARG A 98 -21.13 -12.66 10.39
C ARG A 98 -22.28 -12.74 9.38
N GLY A 99 -23.51 -12.46 9.80
CA GLY A 99 -24.71 -12.50 8.96
C GLY A 99 -24.83 -11.32 7.99
N ILE A 100 -24.21 -10.20 8.30
CA ILE A 100 -24.27 -8.98 7.48
C ILE A 100 -23.02 -8.74 6.65
N LEU A 101 -21.95 -9.51 6.87
CA LEU A 101 -20.70 -9.45 6.08
C LEU A 101 -20.79 -10.31 4.80
N PRO A 102 -20.09 -9.96 3.73
CA PRO A 102 -19.97 -10.80 2.55
C PRO A 102 -19.33 -12.16 2.88
N LYS A 103 -19.65 -13.20 2.09
CA LYS A 103 -18.91 -14.45 2.17
C LYS A 103 -17.49 -14.22 1.66
N CYS A 104 -16.49 -14.57 2.46
CA CYS A 104 -15.08 -14.50 2.08
C CYS A 104 -14.73 -15.61 1.08
N LEU A 105 -14.01 -15.24 0.02
CA LEU A 105 -13.50 -16.17 -1.00
C LEU A 105 -12.02 -15.87 -1.27
N VAL A 106 -11.26 -16.91 -1.61
CA VAL A 106 -9.88 -16.74 -2.10
C VAL A 106 -9.82 -16.82 -3.62
N ALA A 107 -8.76 -16.28 -4.21
CA ALA A 107 -8.52 -16.33 -5.64
C ALA A 107 -8.70 -17.76 -6.21
N GLY A 108 -9.33 -17.87 -7.36
CA GLY A 108 -9.62 -19.14 -8.03
C GLY A 108 -10.81 -19.91 -7.48
N GLN A 109 -11.55 -19.39 -6.48
CA GLN A 109 -12.84 -19.92 -6.07
C GLN A 109 -13.97 -19.34 -6.92
N ASP A 110 -15.05 -20.12 -7.08
CA ASP A 110 -16.24 -19.72 -7.83
C ASP A 110 -17.00 -18.63 -7.05
N ALA A 111 -17.15 -17.46 -7.67
CA ALA A 111 -17.94 -16.34 -7.17
C ALA A 111 -19.30 -16.18 -7.86
N GLY A 112 -19.73 -17.18 -8.60
CA GLY A 112 -20.95 -17.19 -9.39
C GLY A 112 -20.74 -16.81 -10.85
N CYS A 113 -21.84 -16.64 -11.57
CA CYS A 113 -21.82 -16.27 -12.97
C CYS A 113 -22.57 -14.96 -13.21
N LEU A 114 -22.20 -14.27 -14.29
CA LEU A 114 -22.93 -13.11 -14.77
C LEU A 114 -24.40 -13.49 -15.06
N THR A 115 -25.34 -12.75 -14.48
CA THR A 115 -26.79 -12.94 -14.71
C THR A 115 -27.25 -12.25 -15.99
N GLU A 116 -28.49 -12.51 -16.45
CA GLU A 116 -29.06 -11.78 -17.55
C GLU A 116 -29.22 -10.29 -17.27
N GLU A 117 -29.60 -9.95 -16.02
CA GLU A 117 -29.71 -8.57 -15.55
C GLU A 117 -28.33 -7.91 -15.52
N GLY A 118 -27.32 -8.61 -15.00
CA GLY A 118 -25.95 -8.13 -14.97
C GLY A 118 -25.40 -7.90 -16.39
N ALA A 119 -25.65 -8.80 -17.31
CA ALA A 119 -25.23 -8.64 -18.71
C ALA A 119 -25.89 -7.41 -19.36
N LYS A 120 -27.19 -7.19 -19.14
CA LYS A 120 -27.90 -5.99 -19.63
C LYS A 120 -27.41 -4.70 -19.02
N LEU A 121 -27.00 -4.74 -17.75
CA LEU A 121 -26.44 -3.57 -17.06
C LEU A 121 -25.11 -3.13 -17.67
N LEU A 122 -24.27 -4.10 -18.06
CA LEU A 122 -22.93 -3.83 -18.63
C LEU A 122 -22.98 -3.55 -20.14
N ASP A 123 -23.89 -4.18 -20.86
CA ASP A 123 -23.96 -4.11 -22.33
C ASP A 123 -25.40 -3.98 -22.83
N VAL A 124 -25.77 -2.74 -23.14
CA VAL A 124 -27.08 -2.42 -23.73
C VAL A 124 -27.27 -2.96 -25.17
N THR A 125 -26.19 -3.36 -25.84
CA THR A 125 -26.25 -3.90 -27.21
C THR A 125 -26.68 -5.37 -27.23
N GLY A 126 -26.66 -6.05 -26.08
CA GLY A 126 -27.04 -7.46 -25.94
C GLY A 126 -26.06 -8.49 -26.51
N ARG A 127 -24.82 -8.07 -26.78
CA ARG A 127 -23.73 -8.96 -27.21
C ARG A 127 -23.20 -9.80 -26.05
N LEU A 128 -23.08 -9.18 -24.85
CA LEU A 128 -22.67 -9.85 -23.63
C LEU A 128 -23.75 -10.81 -23.16
N LYS A 129 -23.40 -12.05 -22.89
CA LYS A 129 -24.32 -13.10 -22.48
C LYS A 129 -24.14 -13.46 -21.00
N ALA A 130 -25.23 -13.88 -20.38
CA ALA A 130 -25.21 -14.48 -19.06
C ALA A 130 -24.44 -15.80 -19.05
N GLY A 131 -24.05 -16.26 -17.83
CA GLY A 131 -23.38 -17.54 -17.63
C GLY A 131 -21.85 -17.46 -17.63
N ILE A 132 -21.26 -16.28 -17.84
CA ILE A 132 -19.80 -16.08 -17.75
C ILE A 132 -19.38 -16.23 -16.29
N PRO A 133 -18.40 -17.13 -15.97
CA PRO A 133 -17.88 -17.26 -14.61
C PRO A 133 -17.25 -15.96 -14.12
N MET A 134 -17.48 -15.63 -12.86
CA MET A 134 -16.94 -14.44 -12.23
C MET A 134 -15.95 -14.84 -11.12
N CYS A 135 -14.78 -14.23 -11.12
CA CYS A 135 -13.82 -14.39 -10.02
C CYS A 135 -14.28 -13.60 -8.78
N PRO A 136 -13.75 -13.93 -7.57
CA PRO A 136 -13.97 -13.11 -6.40
C PRO A 136 -13.58 -11.66 -6.66
N PRO A 137 -14.44 -10.68 -6.35
CA PRO A 137 -14.09 -9.27 -6.50
C PRO A 137 -13.00 -8.88 -5.49
N GLU A 138 -12.06 -8.06 -5.91
CA GLU A 138 -10.90 -7.62 -5.11
C GLU A 138 -10.70 -6.12 -5.26
N GLY A 139 -10.17 -5.50 -4.19
CA GLY A 139 -9.77 -4.09 -4.19
C GLY A 139 -8.46 -3.84 -4.93
N ASP A 140 -8.08 -2.56 -5.03
CA ASP A 140 -6.90 -2.09 -5.76
C ASP A 140 -5.57 -2.61 -5.19
N ALA A 141 -5.48 -2.81 -3.87
CA ALA A 141 -4.28 -3.34 -3.22
C ALA A 141 -4.00 -4.79 -3.67
N GLY A 142 -4.99 -5.68 -3.58
CA GLY A 142 -4.87 -7.08 -3.98
C GLY A 142 -4.60 -7.23 -5.48
N THR A 143 -5.36 -6.53 -6.32
CA THR A 143 -5.17 -6.55 -7.77
C THR A 143 -3.84 -5.93 -8.19
N GLY A 144 -3.37 -4.88 -7.50
CA GLY A 144 -2.06 -4.28 -7.70
C GLY A 144 -0.91 -5.25 -7.38
N MET A 145 -1.04 -6.06 -6.32
CA MET A 145 -0.07 -7.11 -6.00
C MET A 145 -0.03 -8.20 -7.08
N VAL A 146 -1.17 -8.58 -7.64
CA VAL A 146 -1.24 -9.52 -8.78
C VAL A 146 -0.57 -8.91 -10.01
N ALA A 147 -0.90 -7.66 -10.33
CA ALA A 147 -0.35 -6.94 -11.48
C ALA A 147 1.19 -6.77 -11.43
N THR A 148 1.77 -6.83 -10.26
CA THR A 148 3.22 -6.70 -10.05
C THR A 148 3.92 -8.02 -9.71
N ASN A 149 3.23 -9.15 -9.73
CA ASN A 149 3.77 -10.45 -9.31
C ASN A 149 4.40 -10.42 -7.92
N SER A 150 3.68 -9.83 -6.96
CA SER A 150 4.15 -9.63 -5.58
C SER A 150 3.25 -10.30 -4.53
N VAL A 151 2.64 -11.45 -4.86
CA VAL A 151 1.73 -12.20 -3.98
C VAL A 151 2.42 -13.34 -3.22
N ALA A 152 3.61 -13.76 -3.65
CA ALA A 152 4.36 -14.82 -3.00
C ALA A 152 4.96 -14.36 -1.66
N LYS A 153 5.07 -15.29 -0.70
CA LYS A 153 5.76 -15.01 0.58
C LYS A 153 7.16 -14.47 0.36
N ARG A 154 7.58 -13.55 1.21
CA ARG A 154 8.88 -12.86 1.16
C ARG A 154 9.07 -11.95 -0.07
N THR A 155 7.96 -11.66 -0.77
CA THR A 155 7.94 -10.60 -1.78
C THR A 155 7.02 -9.47 -1.33
N GLY A 156 6.95 -8.43 -2.12
CA GLY A 156 6.05 -7.33 -1.86
C GLY A 156 6.15 -6.27 -2.95
N ASN A 157 5.36 -5.21 -2.80
CA ASN A 157 5.44 -4.07 -3.69
C ASN A 157 5.58 -2.75 -2.92
N VAL A 158 6.14 -1.77 -3.60
CA VAL A 158 6.21 -0.38 -3.14
C VAL A 158 5.61 0.52 -4.20
N SER A 159 4.49 1.14 -3.87
CA SER A 159 3.84 2.16 -4.69
C SER A 159 4.27 3.54 -4.19
N ALA A 160 5.05 4.28 -4.97
CA ALA A 160 5.58 5.59 -4.59
C ALA A 160 5.09 6.69 -5.54
N GLY A 161 4.11 7.44 -5.08
CA GLY A 161 3.52 8.61 -5.71
C GLY A 161 3.49 9.81 -4.75
N THR A 162 2.36 10.48 -4.61
CA THR A 162 2.13 11.54 -3.60
C THR A 162 2.35 11.00 -2.19
N SER A 163 1.88 9.79 -1.92
CA SER A 163 2.15 8.97 -0.74
C SER A 163 2.98 7.74 -1.14
N VAL A 164 3.45 6.98 -0.16
CA VAL A 164 4.14 5.71 -0.42
C VAL A 164 3.55 4.60 0.43
N PHE A 165 3.28 3.45 -0.22
CA PHE A 165 2.82 2.22 0.40
C PHE A 165 3.86 1.14 0.16
N ALA A 166 4.23 0.42 1.21
CA ALA A 166 5.04 -0.78 1.11
C ALA A 166 4.25 -1.96 1.69
N SER A 167 3.94 -2.92 0.85
CA SER A 167 3.19 -4.13 1.21
C SER A 167 4.13 -5.34 1.14
N ILE A 168 4.34 -6.02 2.25
CA ILE A 168 5.23 -7.19 2.37
C ILE A 168 4.40 -8.43 2.68
N VAL A 169 4.51 -9.46 1.85
CA VAL A 169 3.86 -10.76 2.09
C VAL A 169 4.66 -11.55 3.12
N LEU A 170 4.02 -11.81 4.24
CA LEU A 170 4.65 -12.44 5.39
C LEU A 170 4.63 -13.98 5.29
N GLU A 171 5.59 -14.61 5.94
CA GLU A 171 5.61 -16.07 6.15
C GLU A 171 4.69 -16.51 7.29
N LYS A 172 4.45 -15.61 8.25
CA LYS A 172 3.61 -15.80 9.45
C LYS A 172 3.05 -14.47 9.92
N GLU A 173 2.01 -14.51 10.74
CA GLU A 173 1.46 -13.32 11.42
C GLU A 173 2.52 -12.61 12.27
N LEU A 174 2.34 -11.31 12.48
CA LEU A 174 3.19 -10.53 13.39
C LEU A 174 2.99 -10.97 14.85
N SER A 175 4.02 -10.83 15.66
CA SER A 175 4.00 -11.23 17.09
C SER A 175 3.19 -10.27 17.96
N ALA A 176 2.98 -9.04 17.52
CA ALA A 176 2.25 -8.00 18.23
C ALA A 176 1.53 -7.05 17.25
N PRO A 177 0.47 -6.34 17.68
CA PRO A 177 -0.13 -5.27 16.90
C PRO A 177 0.77 -4.03 16.92
N TYR A 178 0.90 -3.37 15.78
CA TYR A 178 1.61 -2.10 15.60
C TYR A 178 0.65 -1.10 14.96
N SER A 179 0.55 0.10 15.54
CA SER A 179 -0.31 1.17 14.99
C SER A 179 0.18 1.69 13.63
N GLU A 180 1.46 1.48 13.33
CA GLU A 180 2.12 1.89 12.10
C GLU A 180 1.96 0.88 10.96
N ILE A 181 1.52 -0.35 11.27
CA ILE A 181 1.40 -1.43 10.30
C ILE A 181 -0.06 -1.88 10.19
N ASP A 182 -0.59 -1.81 8.99
CA ASP A 182 -1.89 -2.37 8.67
C ASP A 182 -1.73 -3.81 8.17
N MET A 183 -2.47 -4.73 8.77
CA MET A 183 -2.47 -6.11 8.34
C MET A 183 -3.59 -6.33 7.32
N VAL A 184 -3.22 -6.72 6.11
CA VAL A 184 -4.13 -7.07 5.01
C VAL A 184 -3.78 -8.47 4.50
N ALA A 185 -4.37 -8.89 3.38
CA ALA A 185 -4.09 -10.22 2.80
C ALA A 185 -3.87 -10.13 1.30
N THR A 186 -3.13 -11.09 0.74
CA THR A 186 -3.11 -11.34 -0.71
C THR A 186 -4.44 -11.96 -1.15
N PRO A 187 -4.80 -11.92 -2.45
CA PRO A 187 -5.97 -12.64 -2.96
C PRO A 187 -5.96 -14.15 -2.71
N SER A 188 -4.79 -14.75 -2.45
CA SER A 188 -4.65 -16.16 -2.04
C SER A 188 -4.72 -16.37 -0.51
N GLY A 189 -4.83 -15.29 0.28
CA GLY A 189 -5.02 -15.34 1.73
C GLY A 189 -3.73 -15.38 2.56
N HIS A 190 -2.57 -15.04 1.97
CA HIS A 190 -1.35 -14.84 2.76
C HIS A 190 -1.40 -13.51 3.49
N PRO A 191 -0.89 -13.44 4.75
CA PRO A 191 -0.87 -12.19 5.49
C PRO A 191 0.11 -11.19 4.85
N VAL A 192 -0.29 -9.94 4.79
CA VAL A 192 0.49 -8.84 4.25
C VAL A 192 0.61 -7.74 5.30
N ALA A 193 1.83 -7.34 5.60
CA ALA A 193 2.09 -6.15 6.42
C ALA A 193 2.26 -4.93 5.52
N MET A 194 1.43 -3.92 5.70
CA MET A 194 1.46 -2.69 4.91
C MET A 194 1.91 -1.52 5.77
N ALA A 195 3.02 -0.89 5.37
CA ALA A 195 3.48 0.39 5.89
C ALA A 195 3.05 1.49 4.92
N HIS A 196 2.31 2.49 5.41
CA HIS A 196 1.82 3.62 4.62
C HIS A 196 2.39 4.92 5.17
N SER A 197 3.08 5.69 4.33
CA SER A 197 3.49 7.06 4.61
C SER A 197 2.65 8.04 3.79
N ASN A 198 2.13 9.07 4.44
CA ASN A 198 1.28 10.07 3.78
C ASN A 198 2.07 10.96 2.81
N ASN A 199 3.37 11.08 2.99
CA ASN A 199 4.23 12.03 2.27
C ASN A 199 5.33 11.29 1.51
N CYS A 200 5.47 11.62 0.21
CA CYS A 200 6.52 11.06 -0.63
C CYS A 200 6.99 12.10 -1.66
N THR A 201 6.48 12.09 -2.90
CA THR A 201 7.07 12.90 -3.99
C THR A 201 6.55 14.33 -4.10
N SER A 202 5.59 14.77 -3.30
CA SER A 202 5.00 16.11 -3.42
C SER A 202 6.03 17.23 -3.24
N ASP A 203 6.87 17.14 -2.20
CA ASP A 203 7.93 18.12 -1.96
C ASP A 203 9.05 18.04 -3.01
N LEU A 204 9.44 16.83 -3.39
CA LEU A 204 10.40 16.61 -4.47
C LEU A 204 9.93 17.25 -5.78
N ASN A 205 8.64 17.14 -6.12
CA ASN A 205 8.06 17.75 -7.30
C ASN A 205 8.08 19.30 -7.20
N ALA A 206 7.86 19.86 -6.01
CA ALA A 206 7.96 21.30 -5.79
C ALA A 206 9.40 21.80 -6.04
N TRP A 207 10.41 21.08 -5.56
CA TRP A 207 11.81 21.41 -5.84
C TRP A 207 12.17 21.28 -7.33
N VAL A 208 11.72 20.22 -8.01
CA VAL A 208 11.93 20.07 -9.46
C VAL A 208 11.27 21.22 -10.22
N ASN A 209 10.10 21.69 -9.77
CA ASN A 209 9.44 22.84 -10.38
C ASN A 209 10.25 24.16 -10.24
N ILE A 210 10.94 24.36 -9.12
CA ILE A 210 11.87 25.51 -8.95
C ILE A 210 12.99 25.46 -10.02
N PHE A 211 13.55 24.28 -10.29
CA PHE A 211 14.56 24.12 -11.35
C PHE A 211 13.97 24.36 -12.73
N ARG A 212 12.70 24.02 -12.98
CA ARG A 212 11.98 24.38 -14.22
C ARG A 212 11.88 25.89 -14.37
N GLU A 213 11.39 26.59 -13.35
CA GLU A 213 11.27 28.05 -13.35
C GLU A 213 12.62 28.75 -13.54
N PHE A 214 13.68 28.22 -12.94
CA PHE A 214 15.03 28.72 -13.16
C PHE A 214 15.48 28.55 -14.62
N ALA A 215 15.26 27.37 -15.22
CA ALA A 215 15.60 27.12 -16.62
C ALA A 215 14.84 28.06 -17.56
N GLU A 216 13.54 28.26 -17.33
CA GLU A 216 12.71 29.20 -18.08
C GLU A 216 13.20 30.66 -17.93
N ALA A 217 13.56 31.07 -16.71
CA ALA A 217 14.13 32.41 -16.46
C ALA A 217 15.48 32.63 -17.17
N MET A 218 16.24 31.56 -17.40
CA MET A 218 17.48 31.58 -18.20
C MET A 218 17.22 31.51 -19.72
N GLY A 219 15.95 31.50 -20.16
CA GLY A 219 15.58 31.38 -21.56
C GLY A 219 15.77 29.98 -22.18
N MET A 220 15.84 28.95 -21.35
CA MET A 220 15.92 27.58 -21.81
C MET A 220 14.53 26.95 -21.87
N GLU A 221 14.29 26.11 -22.87
CA GLU A 221 13.10 25.28 -22.90
C GLU A 221 13.21 24.16 -21.87
N ALA A 222 12.21 24.03 -20.98
CA ALA A 222 12.20 23.06 -19.91
C ALA A 222 11.29 21.86 -20.25
N ASP A 223 11.87 20.80 -20.83
CA ASP A 223 11.23 19.50 -20.95
C ASP A 223 11.26 18.82 -19.56
N MET A 224 10.06 18.57 -19.00
CA MET A 224 9.93 17.99 -17.66
C MET A 224 10.55 16.59 -17.56
N ASN A 225 10.42 15.73 -18.58
CA ASN A 225 11.00 14.39 -18.55
C ASN A 225 12.54 14.45 -18.53
N LYS A 226 13.11 15.34 -19.34
CA LYS A 226 14.56 15.60 -19.36
C LYS A 226 15.03 16.20 -18.04
N LEU A 227 14.25 17.10 -17.44
CA LEU A 227 14.58 17.73 -16.17
C LEU A 227 14.58 16.70 -15.02
N PHE A 228 13.51 15.91 -14.89
CA PHE A 228 13.46 14.82 -13.92
C PHE A 228 14.62 13.82 -14.13
N GLY A 229 14.83 13.39 -15.37
CA GLY A 229 15.94 12.49 -15.70
C GLY A 229 17.30 13.05 -15.29
N THR A 230 17.55 14.33 -15.59
CA THR A 230 18.81 15.00 -15.24
C THR A 230 19.02 15.10 -13.74
N LEU A 231 18.01 15.60 -13.00
CA LEU A 231 18.09 15.79 -11.55
C LEU A 231 18.18 14.48 -10.79
N TYR A 232 17.41 13.48 -11.19
CA TYR A 232 17.43 12.17 -10.54
C TYR A 232 18.75 11.44 -10.75
N ASN A 233 19.26 11.41 -11.99
CA ASN A 233 20.58 10.82 -12.25
C ASN A 233 21.70 11.59 -11.52
N LYS A 234 21.59 12.91 -11.41
CA LYS A 234 22.54 13.70 -10.65
C LYS A 234 22.60 13.31 -9.17
N ALA A 235 21.48 12.89 -8.58
CA ALA A 235 21.45 12.40 -7.20
C ALA A 235 22.35 11.20 -6.96
N LEU A 236 22.56 10.32 -7.96
CA LEU A 236 23.42 9.14 -7.83
C LEU A 236 24.92 9.49 -7.72
N GLU A 237 25.32 10.72 -8.10
CA GLU A 237 26.68 11.22 -7.95
C GLU A 237 26.96 11.83 -6.56
N GLY A 238 25.92 11.96 -5.72
CA GLY A 238 26.06 12.52 -4.37
C GLY A 238 26.74 11.57 -3.40
N ASP A 239 27.21 12.13 -2.27
CA ASP A 239 27.71 11.31 -1.15
C ASP A 239 26.63 10.35 -0.69
N VAL A 240 26.99 9.13 -0.34
CA VAL A 240 26.03 8.05 0.00
C VAL A 240 25.14 8.40 1.20
N ASP A 241 25.63 9.25 2.10
CA ASP A 241 24.89 9.78 3.26
C ASP A 241 24.23 11.14 3.01
N CYS A 242 24.14 11.58 1.75
CA CYS A 242 23.64 12.90 1.36
C CYS A 242 24.53 14.09 1.80
N GLY A 243 25.80 13.87 2.11
CA GLY A 243 26.74 14.92 2.53
C GLY A 243 26.33 15.66 3.79
N GLY A 244 25.67 14.98 4.72
CA GLY A 244 25.22 15.58 5.97
C GLY A 244 23.95 16.43 5.87
N LEU A 245 23.25 16.44 4.73
CA LEU A 245 21.99 17.15 4.55
C LEU A 245 20.81 16.37 5.15
N LEU A 246 19.72 17.09 5.44
CA LEU A 246 18.47 16.53 5.98
C LEU A 246 17.27 17.26 5.38
N SER A 247 16.20 16.56 5.07
CA SER A 247 14.92 17.17 4.76
C SER A 247 13.75 16.35 5.29
N TYR A 248 12.61 17.00 5.45
CA TYR A 248 11.30 16.40 5.71
C TYR A 248 10.32 16.86 4.64
N CYS A 249 9.64 15.92 3.99
CA CYS A 249 8.69 16.18 2.92
C CYS A 249 7.24 16.24 3.42
N TYR A 250 7.03 16.61 4.67
CA TYR A 250 5.73 16.53 5.35
C TYR A 250 4.80 17.68 4.94
N PHE A 251 4.08 17.50 3.85
CA PHE A 251 2.96 18.38 3.44
C PHE A 251 1.71 18.16 4.30
N SER A 252 1.57 16.99 4.88
CA SER A 252 0.49 16.62 5.79
C SER A 252 1.05 15.94 7.03
N GLY A 253 0.18 15.56 7.96
CA GLY A 253 0.57 14.75 9.09
C GLY A 253 1.22 13.43 8.64
N GLU A 254 2.15 12.93 9.44
CA GLU A 254 2.88 11.68 9.20
C GLU A 254 2.80 10.78 10.43
N HIS A 255 1.88 9.81 10.39
CA HIS A 255 1.60 8.94 11.53
C HIS A 255 2.78 8.00 11.87
N MET A 256 3.61 7.64 10.88
CA MET A 256 4.81 6.83 11.09
C MET A 256 5.79 7.47 12.08
N THR A 257 5.79 8.79 12.16
CA THR A 257 6.66 9.57 13.06
C THR A 257 5.87 10.41 14.09
N GLY A 258 4.55 10.18 14.20
CA GLY A 258 3.69 10.76 15.23
C GLY A 258 3.32 12.22 15.00
N PHE A 259 3.25 12.68 13.75
CA PHE A 259 2.84 14.04 13.40
C PHE A 259 1.39 14.08 12.88
N THR A 260 0.57 14.99 13.42
CA THR A 260 -0.78 15.29 12.94
C THR A 260 -0.80 16.37 11.86
N GLU A 261 0.24 17.19 11.81
CA GLU A 261 0.52 18.20 10.81
C GLU A 261 1.99 18.11 10.39
N GLY A 262 2.36 18.63 9.24
CA GLY A 262 3.74 18.66 8.77
C GLY A 262 4.16 20.03 8.28
N ARG A 263 5.46 20.20 8.13
CA ARG A 263 6.12 21.37 7.48
C ARG A 263 7.25 20.84 6.60
N PRO A 264 7.19 21.05 5.27
CA PRO A 264 8.35 20.71 4.44
C PRO A 264 9.56 21.52 4.89
N LEU A 265 10.64 20.83 5.25
CA LEU A 265 11.85 21.44 5.78
C LEU A 265 13.10 20.92 5.06
N PHE A 266 14.03 21.84 4.82
CA PHE A 266 15.39 21.52 4.40
C PHE A 266 16.39 22.07 5.42
N VAL A 267 17.22 21.20 5.96
CA VAL A 267 18.14 21.53 7.07
C VAL A 267 19.57 21.15 6.69
N ARG A 268 20.51 22.03 7.00
CA ARG A 268 21.94 21.80 6.82
C ARG A 268 22.75 22.46 7.93
N SER A 269 23.91 21.89 8.23
CA SER A 269 24.92 22.52 9.06
C SER A 269 25.95 23.26 8.20
N PRO A 270 26.84 24.12 8.80
CA PRO A 270 27.93 24.72 8.06
C PRO A 270 28.91 23.72 7.43
N GLU A 271 29.01 22.51 8.01
CA GLU A 271 29.91 21.44 7.57
C GLU A 271 29.30 20.57 6.50
N SER A 272 27.99 20.69 6.25
CA SER A 272 27.28 19.88 5.21
C SER A 272 27.79 20.20 3.82
N LYS A 273 28.00 19.17 3.01
CA LYS A 273 28.39 19.31 1.61
C LYS A 273 27.19 19.66 0.75
N PHE A 274 26.87 20.94 0.66
CA PHE A 274 25.72 21.43 -0.07
C PHE A 274 26.04 21.64 -1.55
N ASN A 275 25.61 20.70 -2.40
CA ASN A 275 25.70 20.74 -3.85
C ASN A 275 24.45 20.08 -4.46
N LEU A 276 24.26 20.20 -5.77
CA LEU A 276 23.07 19.70 -6.46
C LEU A 276 22.88 18.19 -6.29
N ALA A 277 23.97 17.40 -6.35
CA ALA A 277 23.90 15.96 -6.22
C ALA A 277 23.40 15.52 -4.84
N ASN A 278 24.00 16.06 -3.78
CA ASN A 278 23.60 15.80 -2.40
C ASN A 278 22.19 16.33 -2.09
N PHE A 279 21.85 17.52 -2.62
CA PHE A 279 20.52 18.09 -2.48
C PHE A 279 19.45 17.14 -3.07
N MET A 280 19.64 16.69 -4.30
CA MET A 280 18.69 15.80 -4.96
C MET A 280 18.63 14.42 -4.30
N ARG A 281 19.77 13.87 -3.88
CA ARG A 281 19.82 12.60 -3.14
C ARG A 281 19.06 12.69 -1.82
N THR A 282 19.22 13.79 -1.07
CA THR A 282 18.50 14.05 0.18
C THR A 282 16.99 14.01 -0.04
N ASN A 283 16.49 14.71 -1.06
CA ASN A 283 15.06 14.75 -1.35
C ASN A 283 14.50 13.40 -1.82
N LEU A 284 15.29 12.59 -2.56
CA LEU A 284 14.89 11.23 -2.92
C LEU A 284 14.88 10.30 -1.70
N TYR A 285 15.86 10.38 -0.82
CA TYR A 285 15.90 9.60 0.43
C TYR A 285 14.74 9.94 1.35
N THR A 286 14.41 11.21 1.47
CA THR A 286 13.31 11.72 2.28
C THR A 286 11.96 11.15 1.85
N CYS A 287 11.75 10.96 0.54
CA CYS A 287 10.54 10.30 0.02
C CYS A 287 10.28 8.92 0.63
N LEU A 288 11.33 8.22 1.06
CA LEU A 288 11.26 6.88 1.63
C LEU A 288 11.46 6.85 3.15
N GLY A 289 11.82 7.99 3.76
CA GLY A 289 12.23 8.05 5.16
C GLY A 289 11.16 7.55 6.13
N ALA A 290 9.96 8.10 6.07
CA ALA A 290 8.86 7.70 6.95
C ALA A 290 8.41 6.24 6.70
N MET A 291 8.33 5.81 5.45
CA MET A 291 8.05 4.41 5.10
C MET A 291 9.10 3.47 5.72
N ARG A 292 10.40 3.83 5.66
CA ARG A 292 11.47 3.04 6.25
C ARG A 292 11.32 2.90 7.77
N VAL A 293 10.79 3.91 8.47
CA VAL A 293 10.49 3.79 9.91
C VAL A 293 9.49 2.66 10.15
N GLY A 294 8.43 2.57 9.35
CA GLY A 294 7.47 1.46 9.42
C GLY A 294 8.11 0.11 9.06
N LEU A 295 8.91 0.04 7.99
CA LEU A 295 9.58 -1.19 7.58
C LEU A 295 10.62 -1.66 8.61
N ASP A 296 11.24 -0.78 9.36
CA ASP A 296 12.17 -1.15 10.45
C ASP A 296 11.48 -1.94 11.57
N ILE A 297 10.17 -1.75 11.76
CA ILE A 297 9.36 -2.61 12.66
C ILE A 297 9.41 -4.05 12.14
N LEU A 298 9.13 -4.26 10.86
CA LEU A 298 9.11 -5.58 10.25
C LEU A 298 10.50 -6.22 10.23
N PHE A 299 11.52 -5.49 9.83
CA PHE A 299 12.86 -6.03 9.64
C PHE A 299 13.61 -6.24 10.97
N LYS A 300 13.53 -5.26 11.90
CA LYS A 300 14.34 -5.26 13.13
C LYS A 300 13.63 -5.88 14.33
N LYS A 301 12.29 -5.71 14.45
CA LYS A 301 11.53 -6.25 15.58
C LYS A 301 10.95 -7.63 15.27
N GLU A 302 10.36 -7.80 14.08
CA GLU A 302 9.67 -9.04 13.68
C GLU A 302 10.58 -10.02 12.91
N GLY A 303 11.76 -9.57 12.48
CA GLY A 303 12.71 -10.40 11.72
C GLY A 303 12.20 -10.84 10.35
N VAL A 304 11.28 -10.06 9.76
CA VAL A 304 10.73 -10.32 8.43
C VAL A 304 11.84 -10.28 7.38
N LYS A 305 11.86 -11.27 6.51
CA LYS A 305 12.79 -11.37 5.40
C LYS A 305 12.08 -11.06 4.08
N VAL A 306 12.78 -10.39 3.19
CA VAL A 306 12.32 -10.04 1.85
C VAL A 306 13.34 -10.52 0.84
N ASP A 307 12.88 -11.28 -0.15
CA ASP A 307 13.72 -11.76 -1.24
C ASP A 307 13.70 -10.80 -2.44
N ARG A 308 12.59 -10.11 -2.65
CA ARG A 308 12.40 -9.14 -3.74
C ARG A 308 11.21 -8.22 -3.45
N LEU A 309 11.36 -6.95 -3.78
CA LEU A 309 10.27 -5.98 -3.87
C LEU A 309 10.06 -5.51 -5.31
N LEU A 310 8.84 -5.13 -5.63
CA LEU A 310 8.48 -4.51 -6.90
C LEU A 310 8.12 -3.05 -6.68
N GLY A 311 8.86 -2.16 -7.37
CA GLY A 311 8.62 -0.72 -7.32
C GLY A 311 7.72 -0.27 -8.47
N HIS A 312 6.75 0.60 -8.18
CA HIS A 312 5.97 1.29 -9.19
C HIS A 312 5.55 2.69 -8.72
N GLY A 313 5.06 3.51 -9.65
CA GLY A 313 4.68 4.89 -9.38
C GLY A 313 5.71 5.92 -9.84
N GLY A 314 5.46 7.20 -9.51
CA GLY A 314 6.21 8.34 -10.04
C GLY A 314 7.71 8.31 -9.74
N LEU A 315 8.10 7.81 -8.57
CA LEU A 315 9.50 7.73 -8.16
C LEU A 315 10.36 6.84 -9.08
N PHE A 316 9.73 5.84 -9.75
CA PHE A 316 10.39 4.86 -10.60
C PHE A 316 10.40 5.22 -12.08
N LYS A 317 9.83 6.36 -12.49
CA LYS A 317 9.78 6.79 -13.91
C LYS A 317 11.17 7.05 -14.49
N THR A 318 12.11 7.58 -13.70
CA THR A 318 13.50 7.67 -14.11
C THR A 318 14.19 6.33 -13.89
N LYS A 319 14.52 5.66 -15.01
CA LYS A 319 15.07 4.31 -15.01
C LYS A 319 16.30 4.19 -14.09
N GLY A 320 16.24 3.22 -13.20
CA GLY A 320 17.34 2.82 -12.31
C GLY A 320 17.49 3.67 -11.04
N VAL A 321 17.07 4.94 -11.01
CA VAL A 321 17.37 5.84 -9.88
C VAL A 321 16.52 5.51 -8.64
N GLY A 322 15.21 5.69 -8.70
CA GLY A 322 14.32 5.35 -7.57
C GLY A 322 14.43 3.87 -7.21
N GLN A 323 14.67 3.03 -8.19
CA GLN A 323 14.86 1.58 -8.02
C GLN A 323 16.09 1.27 -7.16
N GLN A 324 17.25 1.88 -7.46
CA GLN A 324 18.48 1.68 -6.67
C GLN A 324 18.33 2.24 -5.26
N ILE A 325 17.78 3.46 -5.13
CA ILE A 325 17.56 4.08 -3.83
C ILE A 325 16.63 3.23 -2.95
N LEU A 326 15.57 2.66 -3.52
CA LEU A 326 14.71 1.75 -2.77
C LEU A 326 15.44 0.46 -2.40
N ALA A 327 16.21 -0.15 -3.32
CA ALA A 327 16.97 -1.36 -3.03
C ALA A 327 17.94 -1.14 -1.85
N ASP A 328 18.64 -0.01 -1.84
CA ASP A 328 19.55 0.39 -0.76
C ASP A 328 18.78 0.66 0.54
N ALA A 329 17.64 1.37 0.44
CA ALA A 329 16.80 1.69 1.59
C ALA A 329 16.27 0.45 2.31
N VAL A 330 15.93 -0.62 1.59
CA VAL A 330 15.33 -1.84 2.18
C VAL A 330 16.32 -2.99 2.29
N ASN A 331 17.52 -2.82 1.77
CA ASN A 331 18.56 -3.87 1.68
C ASN A 331 18.05 -5.17 1.06
N ALA A 332 17.32 -5.06 -0.05
CA ALA A 332 16.76 -6.18 -0.79
C ALA A 332 16.68 -5.86 -2.30
N PRO A 333 16.70 -6.87 -3.18
CA PRO A 333 16.52 -6.66 -4.62
C PRO A 333 15.20 -5.98 -4.93
N VAL A 334 15.23 -4.99 -5.81
CA VAL A 334 14.05 -4.28 -6.31
C VAL A 334 13.91 -4.46 -7.81
N SER A 335 12.73 -4.91 -8.23
CA SER A 335 12.35 -5.04 -9.63
C SER A 335 11.36 -3.94 -10.03
N VAL A 336 11.43 -3.50 -11.28
CA VAL A 336 10.44 -2.61 -11.90
C VAL A 336 9.96 -3.27 -13.18
N MET A 337 8.63 -3.48 -13.27
CA MET A 337 7.98 -4.15 -14.40
C MET A 337 7.49 -3.09 -15.40
N GLU A 338 7.57 -3.39 -16.69
CA GLU A 338 7.01 -2.51 -17.73
C GLU A 338 5.47 -2.40 -17.64
N THR A 339 4.82 -3.48 -17.19
CA THR A 339 3.36 -3.57 -17.01
C THR A 339 2.85 -2.95 -15.70
N ALA A 340 3.73 -2.49 -14.83
CA ALA A 340 3.35 -1.94 -13.52
C ALA A 340 2.41 -0.69 -13.60
N GLY A 341 2.28 -0.07 -14.77
CA GLY A 341 1.37 1.05 -15.01
C GLY A 341 -0.10 0.67 -15.24
N GLU A 342 -0.39 -0.59 -15.56
CA GLU A 342 -1.75 -1.05 -15.90
C GLU A 342 -2.61 -1.38 -14.66
N GLY A 343 -1.99 -1.54 -13.51
CA GLY A 343 -2.61 -1.54 -12.19
C GLY A 343 -3.72 -2.56 -11.97
N GLY A 344 -4.75 -2.11 -11.23
CA GLY A 344 -5.84 -2.97 -10.74
C GLY A 344 -6.69 -3.62 -11.83
N ALA A 345 -6.95 -2.92 -12.93
CA ALA A 345 -7.77 -3.45 -14.02
C ALA A 345 -7.14 -4.69 -14.68
N TRP A 346 -5.82 -4.67 -14.88
CA TRP A 346 -5.11 -5.82 -15.40
C TRP A 346 -5.00 -6.93 -14.34
N GLY A 347 -4.77 -6.57 -13.09
CA GLY A 347 -4.69 -7.53 -11.98
C GLY A 347 -5.99 -8.33 -11.81
N ILE A 348 -7.17 -7.68 -11.86
CA ILE A 348 -8.45 -8.41 -11.78
C ILE A 348 -8.71 -9.27 -13.03
N ALA A 349 -8.28 -8.83 -14.22
CA ALA A 349 -8.37 -9.66 -15.43
C ALA A 349 -7.48 -10.92 -15.32
N VAL A 350 -6.30 -10.81 -14.71
CA VAL A 350 -5.42 -11.95 -14.40
C VAL A 350 -6.07 -12.89 -13.39
N LEU A 351 -6.72 -12.38 -12.34
CA LEU A 351 -7.48 -13.21 -11.39
C LEU A 351 -8.66 -13.94 -12.04
N ALA A 352 -9.35 -13.29 -12.98
CA ALA A 352 -10.39 -13.93 -13.77
C ALA A 352 -9.81 -15.02 -14.69
N SER A 353 -8.66 -14.77 -15.31
CA SER A 353 -7.93 -15.78 -16.09
C SER A 353 -7.50 -16.96 -15.23
N TYR A 354 -6.97 -16.69 -14.02
CA TYR A 354 -6.61 -17.76 -13.07
C TYR A 354 -7.81 -18.65 -12.74
N LEU A 355 -8.99 -18.07 -12.46
CA LEU A 355 -10.21 -18.85 -12.18
C LEU A 355 -10.48 -19.92 -13.24
N VAL A 356 -10.37 -19.56 -14.53
CA VAL A 356 -10.80 -20.43 -15.64
C VAL A 356 -9.67 -21.25 -16.27
N ASN A 357 -8.42 -20.89 -16.07
CA ASN A 357 -7.26 -21.50 -16.74
C ASN A 357 -6.26 -22.18 -15.79
N LYS A 358 -6.48 -22.12 -14.48
CA LYS A 358 -5.60 -22.82 -13.54
C LYS A 358 -5.71 -24.34 -13.68
N GLU A 359 -4.60 -25.01 -13.51
CA GLU A 359 -4.56 -26.46 -13.40
C GLU A 359 -5.02 -26.94 -12.01
N GLU A 360 -5.27 -28.22 -11.88
CA GLU A 360 -5.60 -28.82 -10.60
C GLU A 360 -4.42 -28.64 -9.64
N ASN A 361 -4.68 -28.06 -8.45
CA ASN A 361 -3.70 -27.72 -7.41
C ASN A 361 -2.68 -26.63 -7.79
N GLU A 362 -2.82 -25.96 -8.92
CA GLU A 362 -1.97 -24.80 -9.26
C GLU A 362 -2.30 -23.62 -8.35
N THR A 363 -1.29 -23.09 -7.67
CA THR A 363 -1.45 -21.90 -6.84
C THR A 363 -1.49 -20.63 -7.69
N LEU A 364 -2.00 -19.53 -7.11
CA LEU A 364 -1.96 -18.22 -7.81
C LEU A 364 -0.50 -17.81 -8.08
N GLU A 365 0.38 -18.04 -7.12
CA GLU A 365 1.81 -17.75 -7.23
C GLU A 365 2.45 -18.48 -8.42
N ASP A 366 2.20 -19.81 -8.54
CA ASP A 366 2.72 -20.62 -9.65
C ASP A 366 2.14 -20.16 -10.99
N PHE A 367 0.83 -19.87 -11.04
CA PHE A 367 0.18 -19.36 -12.25
C PHE A 367 0.79 -18.05 -12.72
N LEU A 368 1.05 -17.13 -11.80
CA LEU A 368 1.69 -15.86 -12.13
C LEU A 368 3.10 -16.07 -12.64
N ASP A 369 3.92 -16.84 -11.94
CA ASP A 369 5.34 -17.05 -12.30
C ASP A 369 5.50 -17.79 -13.63
N THR A 370 4.68 -18.82 -13.87
CA THR A 370 4.89 -19.73 -15.01
C THR A 370 4.08 -19.36 -16.25
N LYS A 371 2.93 -18.70 -16.11
CA LYS A 371 2.02 -18.40 -17.23
C LYS A 371 1.90 -16.91 -17.54
N VAL A 372 1.82 -16.06 -16.51
CA VAL A 372 1.58 -14.61 -16.71
C VAL A 372 2.89 -13.85 -16.90
N PHE A 373 3.87 -14.10 -16.04
CA PHE A 373 5.16 -13.40 -16.05
C PHE A 373 6.32 -14.26 -16.55
N ALA A 374 6.04 -15.40 -17.18
CA ALA A 374 7.07 -16.25 -17.75
C ALA A 374 7.98 -15.47 -18.70
N GLY A 375 9.27 -15.38 -18.37
CA GLY A 375 10.27 -14.66 -19.18
C GLY A 375 10.23 -13.13 -19.11
N ASN A 376 9.30 -12.53 -18.34
CA ASN A 376 9.22 -11.06 -18.16
C ASN A 376 9.36 -10.72 -16.68
N GLN A 377 10.58 -10.58 -16.20
CA GLN A 377 10.88 -10.22 -14.82
C GLN A 377 11.17 -8.72 -14.63
N GLY A 378 11.05 -7.92 -15.68
CA GLY A 378 11.43 -6.51 -15.67
C GLY A 378 12.94 -6.30 -15.46
N SER A 379 13.33 -5.11 -15.01
CA SER A 379 14.70 -4.82 -14.56
C SER A 379 14.81 -5.05 -13.05
N THR A 380 15.86 -5.73 -12.59
CA THR A 380 16.13 -5.94 -11.17
C THR A 380 17.46 -5.31 -10.80
N LEU A 381 17.50 -4.53 -9.72
CA LEU A 381 18.71 -3.99 -9.12
C LEU A 381 18.88 -4.56 -7.71
N ASN A 382 20.10 -5.00 -7.41
CA ASN A 382 20.47 -5.42 -6.07
C ASN A 382 20.87 -4.21 -5.22
N PRO A 383 20.75 -4.28 -3.88
CA PRO A 383 21.27 -3.23 -3.01
C PRO A 383 22.78 -3.09 -3.18
N ASP A 384 23.26 -1.85 -3.17
CA ASP A 384 24.66 -1.53 -3.09
C ASP A 384 25.06 -1.42 -1.59
N PRO A 385 26.05 -2.17 -1.09
CA PRO A 385 26.46 -2.10 0.29
C PRO A 385 26.80 -0.69 0.80
N GLU A 386 27.46 0.15 -0.03
CA GLU A 386 27.74 1.55 0.33
C GLU A 386 26.47 2.39 0.37
N GLY A 387 25.54 2.15 -0.56
CA GLY A 387 24.23 2.81 -0.58
C GLY A 387 23.36 2.43 0.62
N VAL A 388 23.38 1.16 1.03
CA VAL A 388 22.69 0.67 2.24
C VAL A 388 23.21 1.37 3.49
N GLU A 389 24.55 1.43 3.66
CA GLU A 389 25.18 2.13 4.79
C GLU A 389 24.84 3.62 4.77
N GLY A 390 24.96 4.26 3.61
CA GLY A 390 24.64 5.68 3.43
C GLY A 390 23.17 5.99 3.77
N PHE A 391 22.24 5.14 3.33
CA PHE A 391 20.82 5.31 3.69
C PHE A 391 20.59 5.13 5.19
N ASN A 392 21.26 4.18 5.84
CA ASN A 392 21.17 4.00 7.29
C ASN A 392 21.72 5.23 8.06
N MET A 393 22.85 5.80 7.63
CA MET A 393 23.39 7.04 8.20
C MET A 393 22.41 8.22 8.03
N PHE A 394 21.77 8.33 6.86
CA PHE A 394 20.71 9.31 6.64
C PHE A 394 19.53 9.08 7.59
N MET A 395 19.07 7.85 7.77
CA MET A 395 17.94 7.52 8.67
C MET A 395 18.24 7.83 10.14
N GLU A 396 19.46 7.62 10.59
CA GLU A 396 19.86 8.05 11.94
C GLU A 396 19.73 9.57 12.12
N ARG A 397 20.18 10.34 11.12
CA ARG A 397 20.03 11.80 11.10
C ARG A 397 18.57 12.21 11.01
N TYR A 398 17.80 11.53 10.17
CA TYR A 398 16.37 11.76 10.00
C TYR A 398 15.61 11.60 11.33
N MET A 399 15.85 10.50 12.05
CA MET A 399 15.21 10.26 13.35
C MET A 399 15.67 11.26 14.43
N LYS A 400 16.97 11.60 14.48
CA LYS A 400 17.51 12.59 15.42
C LYS A 400 17.00 14.00 15.14
N GLY A 401 16.65 14.32 13.91
CA GLY A 401 16.15 15.63 13.47
C GLY A 401 14.65 15.85 13.66
N LEU A 402 13.84 14.82 13.97
CA LEU A 402 12.39 14.97 14.17
C LEU A 402 11.98 16.08 15.17
N PRO A 403 12.73 16.38 16.23
CA PRO A 403 12.45 17.54 17.09
C PRO A 403 12.47 18.89 16.34
N ILE A 404 13.23 19.03 15.25
CA ILE A 404 13.25 20.25 14.43
C ILE A 404 11.91 20.39 13.71
N GLU A 405 11.43 19.31 13.10
CA GLU A 405 10.09 19.26 12.47
C GLU A 405 8.99 19.55 13.49
N ARG A 406 9.10 18.98 14.71
CA ARG A 406 8.15 19.26 15.81
C ARG A 406 8.13 20.74 16.15
N ALA A 407 9.30 21.36 16.31
CA ALA A 407 9.42 22.79 16.61
C ALA A 407 8.81 23.66 15.49
N ALA A 408 8.99 23.25 14.21
CA ALA A 408 8.40 23.96 13.07
C ALA A 408 6.87 23.88 13.07
N VAL A 409 6.30 22.70 13.39
CA VAL A 409 4.84 22.53 13.53
C VAL A 409 4.28 23.36 14.69
N ASP A 410 4.95 23.29 15.84
CA ASP A 410 4.48 23.95 17.08
C ASP A 410 4.63 25.49 17.03
N SER A 411 5.50 26.01 16.18
CA SER A 411 5.77 27.45 16.07
C SER A 411 4.57 28.27 15.61
N ARG A 412 3.61 27.67 14.89
CA ARG A 412 2.39 28.30 14.36
C ARG A 412 2.62 29.64 13.65
N ILE A 413 3.70 29.77 12.93
CA ILE A 413 4.06 31.01 12.21
C ILE A 413 3.29 31.18 10.89
N TRP A 414 2.47 30.21 10.52
CA TRP A 414 1.63 30.17 9.31
C TRP A 414 0.14 30.11 9.67
#